data_a3ff0747f5329b8c7d221b61f04c83a6
#
_entry.id   a3ff0747f5329b8c7d221b61f04c83a6
#
_cell.length_a   1.000
_cell.length_b   1.000
_cell.length_c   1.000
_cell.angle_alpha   90.00
_cell.angle_beta   90.00
_cell.angle_gamma   90.00
#
_symmetry.space_group_name_H-M   'P 1'
#
loop_
_entity.id
_entity.type
_entity.pdbx_description
1 polymer ?
#
loop_
_entity_poly.entity_id
_entity_poly.type
_entity_poly.pdbx_seq_one_letter_code
_entity_poly.pdbx_strand_id
1 'polypeptide(L)'
;MSMPIIFIAVILFPAIVCAQDSIKSDKHQMHGLHNDPKSYISSLEDPKRDAYQKPHEVMMALNLKPGEVIADIGAGSGYFTFRLSHSVGANGKVYAVDVSPNMILHINRRIRDLKATNVVTMLADPDDPLLAEQSINRFFMCDVWHHVENPSKYLATMKKMLKPGGEIVMIDFHKKELPVGPPPQMKIAREDLIKQMESNGFRLAKEHTFLPYQYFLVFAPK
;
A
#
# COMPACT_ATOMS: atom_id res chain seq x y z
N MET A 1 -7.54 40.32 -68.69
CA MET A 1 -6.87 39.25 -67.92
C MET A 1 -7.04 39.55 -66.45
N SER A 2 -8.02 38.92 -65.81
CA SER A 2 -8.34 39.10 -64.37
C SER A 2 -7.85 37.85 -63.63
N MET A 3 -6.95 38.05 -62.67
CA MET A 3 -6.51 37.00 -61.77
C MET A 3 -7.54 36.76 -60.62
N PRO A 4 -7.83 35.52 -60.25
CA PRO A 4 -8.70 35.26 -59.13
C PRO A 4 -7.94 35.37 -57.81
N ILE A 5 -8.56 36.04 -56.82
CA ILE A 5 -8.08 36.14 -55.43
C ILE A 5 -8.51 34.87 -54.72
N ILE A 6 -7.54 34.10 -54.23
CA ILE A 6 -7.77 32.91 -53.42
C ILE A 6 -7.89 33.35 -51.95
N PHE A 7 -9.08 33.21 -51.37
CA PHE A 7 -9.27 33.34 -49.93
C PHE A 7 -8.85 32.05 -49.23
N ILE A 8 -7.80 32.12 -48.41
CA ILE A 8 -7.42 31.05 -47.50
C ILE A 8 -8.23 31.24 -46.22
N ALA A 9 -9.19 30.36 -45.97
CA ALA A 9 -9.92 30.29 -44.69
C ALA A 9 -9.01 29.63 -43.64
N VAL A 10 -8.57 30.40 -42.67
CA VAL A 10 -7.89 29.88 -41.47
C VAL A 10 -8.93 29.31 -40.53
N ILE A 11 -9.04 28.01 -40.45
CA ILE A 11 -9.85 27.31 -39.46
C ILE A 11 -9.11 27.31 -38.13
N LEU A 12 -9.54 28.15 -37.21
CA LEU A 12 -9.08 28.11 -35.81
C LEU A 12 -9.78 26.93 -35.11
N PHE A 13 -9.03 25.87 -34.86
CA PHE A 13 -9.46 24.83 -33.92
C PHE A 13 -9.31 25.37 -32.49
N PRO A 14 -10.34 25.33 -31.67
CA PRO A 14 -10.19 25.61 -30.24
C PRO A 14 -9.37 24.47 -29.62
N ALA A 15 -8.23 24.82 -29.04
CA ALA A 15 -7.46 23.91 -28.24
C ALA A 15 -8.26 23.49 -27.00
N ILE A 16 -8.74 22.26 -27.00
CA ILE A 16 -9.21 21.59 -25.77
C ILE A 16 -7.95 21.27 -24.95
N VAL A 17 -7.51 22.23 -24.15
CA VAL A 17 -6.48 22.00 -23.12
C VAL A 17 -7.19 21.39 -21.91
N CYS A 18 -7.26 20.11 -21.87
CA CYS A 18 -6.59 19.16 -21.02
C CYS A 18 -6.82 19.37 -19.51
N ALA A 19 -7.88 18.72 -18.99
CA ALA A 19 -8.06 18.40 -17.57
C ALA A 19 -7.14 17.24 -17.09
N GLN A 20 -6.16 16.83 -17.91
CA GLN A 20 -5.21 15.72 -17.58
C GLN A 20 -3.96 16.18 -16.82
N ASP A 21 -3.66 17.48 -16.77
CA ASP A 21 -2.42 17.96 -16.14
C ASP A 21 -2.53 18.11 -14.60
N SER A 22 -3.74 18.29 -14.07
CA SER A 22 -3.94 18.39 -12.60
C SER A 22 -3.72 17.05 -11.87
N ILE A 23 -4.13 15.94 -12.48
CA ILE A 23 -3.97 14.59 -11.87
C ILE A 23 -2.50 14.14 -11.86
N LYS A 24 -1.70 14.58 -12.84
CA LYS A 24 -0.25 14.30 -12.86
C LYS A 24 0.53 15.10 -11.83
N SER A 25 0.08 16.32 -11.48
CA SER A 25 0.79 17.17 -10.53
C SER A 25 0.70 16.64 -9.10
N ASP A 26 -0.45 16.06 -8.70
CA ASP A 26 -0.65 15.53 -7.36
C ASP A 26 0.11 14.22 -7.12
N LYS A 27 0.23 13.36 -8.15
CA LYS A 27 1.13 12.18 -8.09
C LYS A 27 2.59 12.60 -7.93
N HIS A 28 3.04 13.68 -8.57
CA HIS A 28 4.40 14.19 -8.45
C HIS A 28 4.70 14.79 -7.07
N GLN A 29 3.72 15.32 -6.35
CA GLN A 29 3.93 15.84 -4.99
C GLN A 29 4.19 14.72 -3.96
N MET A 30 3.59 13.54 -4.11
CA MET A 30 3.94 12.39 -3.27
C MET A 30 5.31 11.80 -3.62
N HIS A 31 5.72 11.81 -4.88
CA HIS A 31 7.12 11.51 -5.24
C HIS A 31 8.11 12.53 -4.63
N GLY A 32 7.66 13.75 -4.31
CA GLY A 32 8.46 14.75 -3.60
C GLY A 32 8.83 14.37 -2.15
N LEU A 33 7.97 13.61 -1.45
CA LEU A 33 8.29 13.05 -0.13
C LEU A 33 9.42 12.01 -0.20
N HIS A 34 9.59 11.35 -1.35
CA HIS A 34 10.71 10.43 -1.59
C HIS A 34 12.04 11.13 -1.89
N ASN A 35 12.04 12.45 -2.16
CA ASN A 35 13.26 13.22 -2.42
C ASN A 35 14.07 13.50 -1.13
N ASP A 36 13.45 13.41 0.06
CA ASP A 36 14.15 13.37 1.34
C ASP A 36 13.77 12.11 2.14
N PRO A 37 14.48 10.99 1.91
CA PRO A 37 14.19 9.74 2.59
C PRO A 37 14.29 9.82 4.12
N LYS A 38 15.13 10.72 4.66
CA LYS A 38 15.30 10.87 6.11
C LYS A 38 14.08 11.50 6.75
N SER A 39 13.59 12.58 6.17
CA SER A 39 12.37 13.25 6.63
C SER A 39 11.16 12.33 6.53
N TYR A 40 11.04 11.60 5.43
CA TYR A 40 9.96 10.63 5.22
C TYR A 40 10.00 9.50 6.25
N ILE A 41 11.17 8.88 6.48
CA ILE A 41 11.35 7.86 7.54
C ILE A 41 10.94 8.43 8.90
N SER A 42 11.39 9.64 9.25
CA SER A 42 11.01 10.28 10.52
C SER A 42 9.50 10.45 10.67
N SER A 43 8.79 10.78 9.59
CA SER A 43 7.33 10.90 9.61
C SER A 43 6.65 9.54 9.79
N LEU A 44 7.20 8.49 9.18
CA LEU A 44 6.70 7.12 9.33
C LEU A 44 6.93 6.54 10.73
N GLU A 45 7.92 7.05 11.46
CA GLU A 45 8.29 6.63 12.82
C GLU A 45 7.83 7.60 13.90
N ASP A 46 7.06 8.66 13.55
CA ASP A 46 6.53 9.61 14.53
C ASP A 46 5.68 8.88 15.57
N PRO A 47 6.01 8.95 16.88
CA PRO A 47 5.23 8.33 17.94
C PRO A 47 3.76 8.77 17.97
N LYS A 48 3.43 9.94 17.42
CA LYS A 48 2.04 10.42 17.29
C LYS A 48 1.18 9.50 16.43
N ARG A 49 1.78 8.66 15.56
CA ARG A 49 1.05 7.64 14.80
C ARG A 49 0.32 6.65 15.70
N ASP A 50 0.90 6.29 16.83
CA ASP A 50 0.33 5.29 17.74
C ASP A 50 -1.07 5.68 18.22
N ALA A 51 -1.35 6.99 18.33
CA ALA A 51 -2.66 7.48 18.76
C ALA A 51 -3.82 7.11 17.81
N TYR A 52 -3.56 7.10 16.50
CA TYR A 52 -4.59 6.75 15.51
C TYR A 52 -4.36 5.39 14.85
N GLN A 53 -3.11 4.97 14.69
CA GLN A 53 -2.74 3.69 14.09
C GLN A 53 -2.98 2.51 15.03
N LYS A 54 -2.99 2.75 16.35
CA LYS A 54 -3.26 1.79 17.43
C LYS A 54 -2.55 0.44 17.20
N PRO A 55 -1.21 0.44 17.08
CA PRO A 55 -0.47 -0.74 16.65
C PRO A 55 -0.65 -1.95 17.58
N HIS A 56 -0.82 -1.73 18.87
CA HIS A 56 -1.09 -2.81 19.81
C HIS A 56 -2.43 -3.49 19.52
N GLU A 57 -3.50 -2.71 19.39
CA GLU A 57 -4.83 -3.20 19.08
C GLU A 57 -4.90 -3.87 17.72
N VAL A 58 -4.13 -3.35 16.72
CA VAL A 58 -3.99 -3.99 15.40
C VAL A 58 -3.36 -5.38 15.56
N MET A 59 -2.25 -5.51 16.29
CA MET A 59 -1.62 -6.82 16.53
C MET A 59 -2.56 -7.80 17.25
N MET A 60 -3.31 -7.33 18.26
CA MET A 60 -4.30 -8.16 18.95
C MET A 60 -5.42 -8.61 18.00
N ALA A 61 -5.90 -7.71 17.14
CA ALA A 61 -6.97 -8.00 16.18
C ALA A 61 -6.54 -8.99 15.08
N LEU A 62 -5.27 -8.92 14.65
CA LEU A 62 -4.69 -9.88 13.71
C LEU A 62 -4.63 -11.29 14.30
N ASN A 63 -4.45 -11.44 15.61
CA ASN A 63 -4.39 -12.73 16.29
C ASN A 63 -3.47 -13.73 15.58
N LEU A 64 -2.24 -13.28 15.27
CA LEU A 64 -1.24 -14.07 14.56
C LEU A 64 -0.85 -15.32 15.35
N LYS A 65 -0.56 -16.39 14.65
CA LYS A 65 -0.08 -17.63 15.26
C LYS A 65 1.45 -17.72 15.16
N PRO A 66 2.13 -18.25 16.17
CA PRO A 66 3.54 -18.58 16.06
C PRO A 66 3.80 -19.46 14.83
N GLY A 67 4.84 -19.13 14.06
CA GLY A 67 5.19 -19.86 12.84
C GLY A 67 4.50 -19.35 11.56
N GLU A 68 3.57 -18.40 11.63
CA GLU A 68 3.01 -17.79 10.42
C GLU A 68 4.06 -17.05 9.58
N VAL A 69 3.88 -17.07 8.27
CA VAL A 69 4.66 -16.31 7.30
C VAL A 69 3.81 -15.12 6.82
N ILE A 70 4.28 -13.91 7.10
CA ILE A 70 3.58 -12.67 6.78
C ILE A 70 4.37 -11.91 5.71
N ALA A 71 3.68 -11.29 4.75
CA ALA A 71 4.26 -10.30 3.86
C ALA A 71 3.69 -8.92 4.22
N ASP A 72 4.54 -8.05 4.73
CA ASP A 72 4.26 -6.64 5.01
C ASP A 72 4.56 -5.85 3.73
N ILE A 73 3.51 -5.56 2.95
CA ILE A 73 3.60 -4.88 1.66
C ILE A 73 3.58 -3.37 1.85
N GLY A 74 4.57 -2.68 1.25
CA GLY A 74 4.81 -1.26 1.51
C GLY A 74 5.28 -1.05 2.94
N ALA A 75 6.25 -1.85 3.37
CA ALA A 75 6.72 -1.90 4.75
C ALA A 75 7.25 -0.54 5.28
N GLY A 76 7.64 0.37 4.38
CA GLY A 76 8.12 1.70 4.71
C GLY A 76 9.32 1.67 5.66
N SER A 77 9.20 2.31 6.82
CA SER A 77 10.24 2.27 7.86
C SER A 77 10.29 0.95 8.66
N GLY A 78 9.38 0.01 8.40
CA GLY A 78 9.21 -1.21 9.18
C GLY A 78 8.38 -1.00 10.46
N TYR A 79 7.52 0.02 10.48
CA TYR A 79 6.68 0.34 11.63
C TYR A 79 5.84 -0.85 12.10
N PHE A 80 5.20 -1.60 11.20
CA PHE A 80 4.50 -2.86 11.52
C PHE A 80 5.39 -4.09 11.41
N THR A 81 6.38 -4.11 10.53
CA THR A 81 7.26 -5.26 10.27
C THR A 81 7.79 -5.92 11.54
N PHE A 82 8.36 -5.11 12.47
CA PHE A 82 8.98 -5.65 13.69
C PHE A 82 7.94 -6.09 14.73
N ARG A 83 6.76 -5.49 14.75
CA ARG A 83 5.62 -5.94 15.58
C ARG A 83 5.06 -7.27 15.09
N LEU A 84 4.92 -7.42 13.76
CA LEU A 84 4.54 -8.68 13.12
C LEU A 84 5.57 -9.77 13.41
N SER A 85 6.87 -9.45 13.25
CA SER A 85 8.00 -10.35 13.55
C SER A 85 7.97 -10.87 14.99
N HIS A 86 7.73 -9.99 15.96
CA HIS A 86 7.59 -10.38 17.35
C HIS A 86 6.39 -11.32 17.56
N SER A 87 5.26 -11.03 16.92
CA SER A 87 4.02 -11.79 17.09
C SER A 87 4.07 -13.20 16.48
N VAL A 88 4.73 -13.38 15.32
CA VAL A 88 4.89 -14.71 14.71
C VAL A 88 6.00 -15.54 15.35
N GLY A 89 6.86 -14.92 16.16
CA GLY A 89 7.95 -15.60 16.88
C GLY A 89 9.06 -16.15 16.00
N ALA A 90 10.04 -16.80 16.63
CA ALA A 90 11.27 -17.24 15.95
C ALA A 90 11.04 -18.28 14.83
N ASN A 91 9.95 -19.05 14.89
CA ASN A 91 9.60 -20.06 13.89
C ASN A 91 8.77 -19.46 12.73
N GLY A 92 8.27 -18.22 12.86
CA GLY A 92 7.59 -17.50 11.81
C GLY A 92 8.57 -16.71 10.94
N LYS A 93 8.03 -16.01 9.94
CA LYS A 93 8.81 -15.15 9.06
C LYS A 93 8.00 -13.93 8.65
N VAL A 94 8.66 -12.78 8.54
CA VAL A 94 8.07 -11.58 7.96
C VAL A 94 8.92 -11.13 6.77
N TYR A 95 8.28 -11.07 5.61
CA TYR A 95 8.84 -10.40 4.44
C TYR A 95 8.46 -8.93 4.51
N ALA A 96 9.44 -8.06 4.69
CA ALA A 96 9.28 -6.61 4.57
C ALA A 96 9.49 -6.22 3.11
N VAL A 97 8.39 -5.98 2.42
CA VAL A 97 8.35 -5.76 0.97
C VAL A 97 8.15 -4.27 0.70
N ASP A 98 9.05 -3.66 -0.05
CA ASP A 98 8.93 -2.25 -0.43
C ASP A 98 9.55 -2.02 -1.81
N VAL A 99 9.05 -1.04 -2.56
CA VAL A 99 9.59 -0.63 -3.86
C VAL A 99 10.74 0.36 -3.72
N SER A 100 10.94 0.94 -2.54
CA SER A 100 11.97 1.93 -2.26
C SER A 100 13.26 1.29 -1.73
N PRO A 101 14.39 1.40 -2.45
CA PRO A 101 15.67 0.94 -1.95
C PRO A 101 16.08 1.60 -0.62
N ASN A 102 15.67 2.85 -0.38
CA ASN A 102 15.96 3.57 0.85
C ASN A 102 15.24 2.96 2.06
N MET A 103 13.97 2.53 1.90
CA MET A 103 13.22 1.83 2.93
C MET A 103 13.84 0.46 3.23
N ILE A 104 14.19 -0.29 2.20
CA ILE A 104 14.88 -1.57 2.33
C ILE A 104 16.21 -1.42 3.10
N LEU A 105 17.01 -0.41 2.76
CA LEU A 105 18.26 -0.11 3.48
C LEU A 105 18.01 0.26 4.96
N HIS A 106 16.96 1.04 5.22
CA HIS A 106 16.58 1.42 6.57
C HIS A 106 16.15 0.20 7.40
N ILE A 107 15.24 -0.62 6.87
CA ILE A 107 14.80 -1.85 7.54
C ILE A 107 15.99 -2.79 7.79
N ASN A 108 16.90 -2.95 6.83
CA ASN A 108 18.10 -3.78 7.01
C ASN A 108 19.01 -3.30 8.16
N ARG A 109 19.12 -1.98 8.39
CA ARG A 109 19.82 -1.45 9.57
C ARG A 109 19.09 -1.85 10.84
N ARG A 110 17.77 -1.66 10.90
CA ARG A 110 16.96 -2.02 12.06
C ARG A 110 16.98 -3.52 12.36
N ILE A 111 17.00 -4.39 11.32
CA ILE A 111 17.17 -5.85 11.50
C ILE A 111 18.44 -6.16 12.28
N ARG A 112 19.56 -5.52 11.91
CA ARG A 112 20.86 -5.73 12.62
C ARG A 112 20.81 -5.19 14.05
N ASP A 113 20.29 -3.99 14.23
CA ASP A 113 20.24 -3.31 15.53
C ASP A 113 19.34 -4.06 16.52
N LEU A 114 18.20 -4.57 16.05
CA LEU A 114 17.23 -5.32 16.83
C LEU A 114 17.52 -6.83 16.89
N LYS A 115 18.52 -7.31 16.12
CA LYS A 115 18.84 -8.74 15.96
C LYS A 115 17.63 -9.57 15.54
N ALA A 116 16.79 -9.03 14.66
CA ALA A 116 15.57 -9.67 14.19
C ALA A 116 15.91 -10.76 13.15
N THR A 117 15.95 -12.02 13.57
CA THR A 117 16.40 -13.16 12.74
C THR A 117 15.33 -13.69 11.79
N ASN A 118 14.08 -13.31 12.00
CA ASN A 118 12.92 -13.79 11.23
C ASN A 118 12.30 -12.73 10.28
N VAL A 119 13.02 -11.62 10.05
CA VAL A 119 12.64 -10.59 9.07
C VAL A 119 13.55 -10.68 7.85
N VAL A 120 12.95 -10.68 6.67
CA VAL A 120 13.64 -10.67 5.38
C VAL A 120 13.13 -9.48 4.56
N THR A 121 14.02 -8.64 4.08
CA THR A 121 13.64 -7.53 3.19
C THR A 121 13.52 -8.01 1.75
N MET A 122 12.56 -7.45 1.02
CA MET A 122 12.36 -7.69 -0.40
C MET A 122 12.18 -6.35 -1.12
N LEU A 123 13.12 -6.02 -2.00
CA LEU A 123 12.93 -4.93 -2.95
C LEU A 123 12.05 -5.46 -4.09
N ALA A 124 10.82 -4.97 -4.17
CA ALA A 124 9.80 -5.47 -5.06
C ALA A 124 9.58 -4.56 -6.28
N ASP A 125 8.97 -5.12 -7.31
CA ASP A 125 8.43 -4.33 -8.40
C ASP A 125 7.06 -3.73 -7.99
N PRO A 126 6.64 -2.59 -8.60
CA PRO A 126 5.34 -1.98 -8.29
C PRO A 126 4.13 -2.91 -8.50
N ASP A 127 4.25 -3.88 -9.42
CA ASP A 127 3.19 -4.81 -9.80
C ASP A 127 3.40 -6.24 -9.27
N ASP A 128 4.52 -6.52 -8.56
CA ASP A 128 4.85 -7.88 -8.10
C ASP A 128 5.67 -7.82 -6.79
N PRO A 129 5.19 -8.42 -5.70
CA PRO A 129 5.94 -8.52 -4.46
C PRO A 129 7.13 -9.50 -4.52
N LEU A 130 7.34 -10.23 -5.63
CA LEU A 130 8.44 -11.15 -5.88
C LEU A 130 8.58 -12.26 -4.82
N LEU A 131 7.47 -12.79 -4.33
CA LEU A 131 7.43 -13.85 -3.34
C LEU A 131 7.04 -15.20 -3.99
N ALA A 132 7.43 -16.29 -3.35
CA ALA A 132 7.13 -17.64 -3.86
C ALA A 132 5.63 -17.98 -3.77
N GLU A 133 5.13 -18.77 -4.72
CA GLU A 133 3.76 -19.28 -4.69
C GLU A 133 3.51 -20.12 -3.43
N GLN A 134 2.29 -20.05 -2.90
CA GLN A 134 1.82 -20.79 -1.73
C GLN A 134 2.75 -20.69 -0.50
N SER A 135 3.40 -19.53 -0.33
CA SER A 135 4.36 -19.33 0.76
C SER A 135 3.85 -18.41 1.87
N ILE A 136 2.80 -17.62 1.64
CA ILE A 136 2.34 -16.56 2.53
C ILE A 136 1.05 -16.96 3.24
N ASN A 137 1.03 -16.85 4.58
CA ASN A 137 -0.18 -17.02 5.38
C ASN A 137 -1.03 -15.75 5.35
N ARG A 138 -0.40 -14.57 5.44
CA ARG A 138 -1.10 -13.29 5.37
C ARG A 138 -0.28 -12.25 4.64
N PHE A 139 -0.96 -11.52 3.77
CA PHE A 139 -0.51 -10.21 3.32
C PHE A 139 -1.04 -9.15 4.28
N PHE A 140 -0.18 -8.25 4.71
CA PHE A 140 -0.53 -7.09 5.52
C PHE A 140 -0.18 -5.83 4.73
N MET A 141 -1.14 -4.93 4.58
CA MET A 141 -1.00 -3.67 3.86
C MET A 141 -1.59 -2.56 4.72
N CYS A 142 -0.80 -1.54 5.02
CA CYS A 142 -1.25 -0.40 5.80
C CYS A 142 -0.86 0.91 5.12
N ASP A 143 -1.86 1.65 4.66
CA ASP A 143 -1.71 2.92 3.93
C ASP A 143 -0.91 2.78 2.63
N VAL A 144 -1.18 1.71 1.87
CA VAL A 144 -0.41 1.34 0.67
C VAL A 144 -1.28 1.13 -0.56
N TRP A 145 -2.49 0.57 -0.40
CA TRP A 145 -3.28 0.10 -1.53
C TRP A 145 -3.65 1.19 -2.54
N HIS A 146 -3.80 2.42 -2.08
CA HIS A 146 -4.07 3.56 -2.94
C HIS A 146 -2.90 3.94 -3.88
N HIS A 147 -1.72 3.32 -3.73
CA HIS A 147 -0.57 3.47 -4.63
C HIS A 147 -0.50 2.40 -5.71
N VAL A 148 -1.26 1.31 -5.59
CA VAL A 148 -1.21 0.19 -6.54
C VAL A 148 -1.87 0.61 -7.86
N GLU A 149 -1.10 0.62 -8.95
CA GLU A 149 -1.58 1.08 -10.26
C GLU A 149 -2.45 0.03 -10.95
N ASN A 150 -2.10 -1.26 -10.83
CA ASN A 150 -2.80 -2.38 -11.47
C ASN A 150 -3.39 -3.35 -10.43
N PRO A 151 -4.44 -2.96 -9.68
CA PRO A 151 -4.98 -3.74 -8.58
C PRO A 151 -5.35 -5.18 -8.96
N SER A 152 -5.97 -5.39 -10.13
CA SER A 152 -6.39 -6.72 -10.56
C SER A 152 -5.19 -7.66 -10.84
N LYS A 153 -4.14 -7.14 -11.47
CA LYS A 153 -2.90 -7.89 -11.70
C LYS A 153 -2.23 -8.23 -10.36
N TYR A 154 -2.11 -7.24 -9.49
CA TYR A 154 -1.48 -7.40 -8.18
C TYR A 154 -2.21 -8.43 -7.32
N LEU A 155 -3.55 -8.36 -7.26
CA LEU A 155 -4.38 -9.34 -6.54
C LEU A 155 -4.28 -10.75 -7.11
N ALA A 156 -4.20 -10.90 -8.44
CA ALA A 156 -4.01 -12.20 -9.08
C ALA A 156 -2.65 -12.82 -8.69
N THR A 157 -1.60 -11.99 -8.61
CA THR A 157 -0.26 -12.41 -8.17
C THR A 157 -0.27 -12.79 -6.68
N MET A 158 -0.82 -11.93 -5.81
CA MET A 158 -0.95 -12.23 -4.38
C MET A 158 -1.75 -13.53 -4.12
N LYS A 159 -2.81 -13.77 -4.89
CA LYS A 159 -3.65 -14.98 -4.75
C LYS A 159 -2.85 -16.26 -4.97
N LYS A 160 -1.90 -16.27 -5.92
CA LYS A 160 -1.01 -17.42 -6.15
C LYS A 160 -0.03 -17.63 -5.00
N MET A 161 0.42 -16.54 -4.37
CA MET A 161 1.38 -16.57 -3.27
C MET A 161 0.74 -16.97 -1.94
N LEU A 162 -0.58 -16.82 -1.78
CA LEU A 162 -1.29 -17.24 -0.58
C LEU A 162 -1.26 -18.75 -0.42
N LYS A 163 -0.99 -19.21 0.78
CA LYS A 163 -1.25 -20.59 1.20
C LYS A 163 -2.77 -20.87 1.23
N PRO A 164 -3.20 -22.12 1.15
CA PRO A 164 -4.59 -22.47 1.45
C PRO A 164 -5.03 -21.89 2.80
N GLY A 165 -6.16 -21.19 2.82
CA GLY A 165 -6.67 -20.49 4.01
C GLY A 165 -5.95 -19.18 4.36
N GLY A 166 -5.06 -18.71 3.50
CA GLY A 166 -4.39 -17.42 3.70
C GLY A 166 -5.31 -16.22 3.49
N GLU A 167 -4.93 -15.07 4.02
CA GLU A 167 -5.74 -13.86 4.07
C GLU A 167 -4.98 -12.63 3.58
N ILE A 168 -5.71 -11.61 3.15
CA ILE A 168 -5.19 -10.27 2.86
C ILE A 168 -5.79 -9.29 3.85
N VAL A 169 -4.94 -8.62 4.60
CA VAL A 169 -5.30 -7.58 5.56
C VAL A 169 -5.02 -6.22 4.93
N MET A 170 -6.02 -5.36 4.91
CA MET A 170 -5.94 -4.00 4.39
C MET A 170 -6.41 -2.99 5.41
N ILE A 171 -5.51 -2.06 5.76
CA ILE A 171 -5.79 -0.89 6.60
C ILE A 171 -5.52 0.32 5.72
N ASP A 172 -6.51 1.21 5.54
CA ASP A 172 -6.31 2.45 4.78
C ASP A 172 -7.27 3.54 5.28
N PHE A 173 -6.97 4.80 4.97
CA PHE A 173 -7.72 5.95 5.46
C PHE A 173 -9.12 6.03 4.84
N HIS A 174 -10.11 6.35 5.67
CA HIS A 174 -11.45 6.70 5.17
C HIS A 174 -11.38 7.86 4.17
N LYS A 175 -12.09 7.75 3.04
CA LYS A 175 -12.13 8.75 1.97
C LYS A 175 -12.94 9.98 2.38
N LYS A 176 -12.39 10.75 3.32
CA LYS A 176 -12.90 12.03 3.80
C LYS A 176 -11.75 12.91 4.29
N GLU A 177 -12.03 14.18 4.56
CA GLU A 177 -11.07 15.05 5.26
C GLU A 177 -10.81 14.50 6.65
N LEU A 178 -9.52 14.39 7.00
CA LEU A 178 -9.05 13.85 8.27
C LEU A 178 -7.87 14.69 8.75
N PRO A 179 -7.62 14.76 10.07
CA PRO A 179 -6.50 15.51 10.63
C PRO A 179 -5.13 14.93 10.28
N VAL A 180 -5.09 13.71 9.75
CA VAL A 180 -3.88 12.98 9.35
C VAL A 180 -4.13 12.19 8.07
N GLY A 181 -3.05 11.78 7.41
CA GLY A 181 -3.11 10.99 6.18
C GLY A 181 -3.21 11.83 4.92
N PRO A 182 -3.29 11.20 3.75
CA PRO A 182 -3.35 11.88 2.46
C PRO A 182 -4.68 12.63 2.26
N PRO A 183 -4.78 13.56 1.29
CA PRO A 183 -6.03 14.22 0.95
C PRO A 183 -7.06 13.22 0.38
N PRO A 184 -8.39 13.52 0.42
CA PRO A 184 -9.44 12.58 0.02
C PRO A 184 -9.31 12.04 -1.41
N GLN A 185 -8.75 12.83 -2.33
CA GLN A 185 -8.57 12.46 -3.74
C GLN A 185 -7.61 11.27 -3.92
N MET A 186 -6.68 11.09 -2.98
CA MET A 186 -5.69 10.02 -2.98
C MET A 186 -6.14 8.79 -2.20
N LYS A 187 -7.31 8.84 -1.56
CA LYS A 187 -7.86 7.75 -0.76
C LYS A 187 -8.84 6.91 -1.57
N ILE A 188 -8.94 5.64 -1.24
CA ILE A 188 -9.94 4.71 -1.78
C ILE A 188 -11.10 4.62 -0.80
N ALA A 189 -12.34 4.71 -1.27
CA ALA A 189 -13.48 4.48 -0.42
C ALA A 189 -13.56 3.00 -0.01
N ARG A 190 -13.97 2.74 1.23
CA ARG A 190 -14.11 1.40 1.78
C ARG A 190 -14.94 0.48 0.87
N GLU A 191 -16.06 0.99 0.39
CA GLU A 191 -16.99 0.26 -0.47
C GLU A 191 -16.38 -0.05 -1.84
N ASP A 192 -15.56 0.86 -2.39
CA ASP A 192 -14.87 0.67 -3.66
C ASP A 192 -13.76 -0.39 -3.52
N LEU A 193 -13.03 -0.39 -2.39
CA LEU A 193 -12.06 -1.44 -2.10
C LEU A 193 -12.73 -2.81 -1.98
N ILE A 194 -13.85 -2.91 -1.26
CA ILE A 194 -14.58 -4.18 -1.13
C ILE A 194 -15.01 -4.69 -2.50
N LYS A 195 -15.63 -3.85 -3.33
CA LYS A 195 -16.03 -4.23 -4.70
C LYS A 195 -14.84 -4.68 -5.54
N GLN A 196 -13.71 -3.99 -5.44
CA GLN A 196 -12.48 -4.34 -6.15
C GLN A 196 -11.96 -5.72 -5.73
N MET A 197 -11.94 -6.00 -4.42
CA MET A 197 -11.54 -7.30 -3.90
C MET A 197 -12.50 -8.42 -4.35
N GLU A 198 -13.81 -8.18 -4.28
CA GLU A 198 -14.83 -9.16 -4.66
C GLU A 198 -14.79 -9.49 -6.15
N SER A 199 -14.54 -8.50 -7.01
CA SER A 199 -14.39 -8.67 -8.45
C SER A 199 -13.13 -9.46 -8.82
N ASN A 200 -12.13 -9.50 -7.93
CA ASN A 200 -10.88 -10.24 -8.11
C ASN A 200 -10.86 -11.59 -7.35
N GLY A 201 -12.03 -12.09 -6.92
CA GLY A 201 -12.17 -13.44 -6.36
C GLY A 201 -11.78 -13.53 -4.88
N PHE A 202 -11.94 -12.45 -4.13
CA PHE A 202 -11.86 -12.41 -2.67
C PHE A 202 -13.25 -12.11 -2.09
N ARG A 203 -13.42 -12.39 -0.81
CA ARG A 203 -14.61 -12.01 -0.03
C ARG A 203 -14.16 -11.30 1.23
N LEU A 204 -14.94 -10.34 1.69
CA LEU A 204 -14.74 -9.76 3.02
C LEU A 204 -15.00 -10.85 4.06
N ALA A 205 -13.97 -11.19 4.83
CA ALA A 205 -14.04 -12.20 5.88
C ALA A 205 -14.29 -11.58 7.25
N LYS A 206 -13.68 -10.42 7.50
CA LYS A 206 -13.79 -9.71 8.77
C LYS A 206 -13.56 -8.20 8.59
N GLU A 207 -14.16 -7.43 9.47
CA GLU A 207 -13.91 -6.00 9.60
C GLU A 207 -13.70 -5.64 11.06
N HIS A 208 -12.79 -4.71 11.30
CA HIS A 208 -12.54 -4.12 12.61
C HIS A 208 -12.78 -2.60 12.52
N THR A 209 -13.46 -2.02 13.53
CA THR A 209 -13.93 -0.63 13.50
C THR A 209 -13.34 0.26 14.60
N PHE A 210 -12.28 -0.20 15.26
CA PHE A 210 -11.69 0.52 16.40
C PHE A 210 -10.70 1.63 16.00
N LEU A 211 -10.26 1.67 14.72
CA LEU A 211 -9.36 2.72 14.22
C LEU A 211 -10.15 4.00 13.95
N PRO A 212 -9.70 5.17 14.44
CA PRO A 212 -10.49 6.40 14.36
C PRO A 212 -10.55 7.00 12.95
N TYR A 213 -9.56 6.74 12.11
CA TYR A 213 -9.41 7.38 10.81
C TYR A 213 -9.29 6.39 9.65
N GLN A 214 -9.18 5.11 9.93
CA GLN A 214 -8.94 4.07 8.93
C GLN A 214 -9.98 2.97 9.04
N TYR A 215 -10.28 2.33 7.92
CA TYR A 215 -10.95 1.03 7.91
C TYR A 215 -9.89 -0.07 8.04
N PHE A 216 -10.28 -1.18 8.64
CA PHE A 216 -9.45 -2.37 8.79
C PHE A 216 -10.24 -3.59 8.31
N LEU A 217 -9.91 -4.07 7.12
CA LEU A 217 -10.62 -5.12 6.42
C LEU A 217 -9.72 -6.36 6.26
N VAL A 218 -10.31 -7.53 6.43
CA VAL A 218 -9.64 -8.82 6.20
C VAL A 218 -10.38 -9.54 5.09
N PHE A 219 -9.66 -9.95 4.07
CA PHE A 219 -10.21 -10.65 2.91
C PHE A 219 -9.65 -12.06 2.82
N ALA A 220 -10.50 -13.01 2.42
CA ALA A 220 -10.12 -14.38 2.10
C ALA A 220 -10.46 -14.69 0.63
N PRO A 221 -9.73 -15.57 -0.04
CA PRO A 221 -10.14 -16.10 -1.34
C PRO A 221 -11.55 -16.70 -1.30
N LYS A 222 -12.30 -16.55 -2.41
CA LYS A 222 -13.61 -17.21 -2.61
C LYS A 222 -13.42 -18.66 -2.93
#